data_75bb085326fc3b407da2caf77d6bf1ff
#
_entry.id   75bb085326fc3b407da2caf77d6bf1ff
#
_cell.length_a   1.000
_cell.length_b   1.000
_cell.length_c   1.000
_cell.angle_alpha   90.00
_cell.angle_beta   90.00
_cell.angle_gamma   90.00
#
_symmetry.space_group_name_H-M   'P 1'
#
loop_
_entity.id
_entity.type
_entity.pdbx_description
1 polymer ?
#
loop_
_entity_poly.entity_id
_entity_poly.type
_entity_poly.pdbx_seq_one_letter_code
_entity_poly.pdbx_strand_id
1 'polypeptide(L)'
;MYHLRDQANINVQEGARFFPPLGSSCVYAGQSTVLAAHESKANNGSGETLGDALQSIGYVGEGPNTFAEVPLSAHFEIHVEQHTTLEEAGKPVGWVEGWQGIDVFEVVLRGEDGHANTYPMFGRKDSLVGASRLITELDELAYSSGGYTTATNIQSGPVGSCNIQSWTKLVFCNMHRELDGLTAMQEAITSKAQAIAARQGLELNISRIMHLEPGSFWPEAVACVERACGDRGIGAKTLTAHDSTMTTLVCPTAMVFARGKHGISHCAKEWTSKEDCAESALVLGRAVLNFDETLK
;
A
#
# COMPACT_ATOMS: atom_id res chain seq x y z
N MET A 1 0.27 30.44 22.74
CA MET A 1 1.16 30.76 21.62
C MET A 1 1.52 29.43 20.98
N TYR A 2 0.80 29.09 19.90
CA TYR A 2 0.94 27.77 19.23
C TYR A 2 2.20 27.81 18.39
N HIS A 3 3.11 26.92 18.65
CA HIS A 3 4.28 26.72 17.80
C HIS A 3 3.93 25.61 16.78
N LEU A 4 3.43 26.00 15.62
CA LEU A 4 3.54 25.21 14.39
C LEU A 4 5.04 25.18 14.04
N ARG A 5 5.82 24.35 14.74
CA ARG A 5 7.28 24.36 14.57
C ARG A 5 7.63 23.14 13.84
N ASP A 6 7.35 22.38 13.20
CA ASP A 6 8.03 21.31 12.46
C ASP A 6 7.14 20.75 11.34
N GLN A 7 7.50 21.09 10.12
CA GLN A 7 7.01 20.38 8.94
C GLN A 7 7.80 19.09 8.84
N ALA A 8 7.17 17.95 9.14
CA ALA A 8 7.70 16.66 8.77
C ALA A 8 7.44 16.43 7.28
N ASN A 9 8.48 16.20 6.50
CA ASN A 9 8.35 15.83 5.10
C ASN A 9 8.31 14.30 5.00
N ILE A 10 7.12 13.74 4.88
CA ILE A 10 6.91 12.30 4.74
C ILE A 10 6.90 11.97 3.25
N ASN A 11 8.01 11.38 2.77
CA ASN A 11 8.20 10.99 1.37
C ASN A 11 8.09 9.47 1.20
N VAL A 12 7.90 9.02 -0.06
CA VAL A 12 7.86 7.59 -0.44
C VAL A 12 6.58 6.89 0.03
N GLN A 13 5.46 7.60 0.10
CA GLN A 13 4.17 7.02 0.47
C GLN A 13 3.75 5.92 -0.51
N GLU A 14 3.81 6.19 -1.81
CA GLU A 14 3.21 5.35 -2.85
C GLU A 14 4.05 4.14 -3.27
N GLY A 15 5.33 4.08 -2.93
CA GLY A 15 6.19 2.97 -3.32
C GLY A 15 6.43 2.82 -4.83
N ALA A 16 6.07 3.83 -5.63
CA ALA A 16 6.13 3.76 -7.09
C ALA A 16 7.53 3.56 -7.63
N ARG A 17 8.54 4.18 -7.03
CA ARG A 17 9.95 4.04 -7.42
C ARG A 17 10.73 3.15 -6.46
N PHE A 18 10.51 3.30 -5.16
CA PHE A 18 11.18 2.55 -4.11
C PHE A 18 10.16 1.77 -3.28
N PHE A 19 10.43 0.50 -3.01
CA PHE A 19 9.58 -0.37 -2.22
C PHE A 19 10.32 -0.77 -0.92
N PRO A 20 9.65 -0.91 0.23
CA PRO A 20 8.19 -0.83 0.44
C PRO A 20 7.65 0.61 0.41
N PRO A 21 6.32 0.79 0.21
CA PRO A 21 5.65 2.06 0.41
C PRO A 21 5.70 2.49 1.88
N LEU A 22 5.27 3.73 2.17
CA LEU A 22 5.21 4.30 3.53
C LEU A 22 6.57 4.38 4.24
N GLY A 23 7.66 4.45 3.47
CA GLY A 23 9.02 4.35 4.01
C GLY A 23 9.31 5.36 5.12
N SER A 24 8.93 6.61 4.95
CA SER A 24 9.18 7.68 5.93
C SER A 24 8.29 7.56 7.17
N SER A 25 7.01 7.28 7.02
CA SER A 25 6.09 7.10 8.15
C SER A 25 6.41 5.84 8.96
N CYS A 26 6.89 4.77 8.30
CA CYS A 26 7.42 3.59 8.99
C CYS A 26 8.64 3.94 9.85
N VAL A 27 9.57 4.76 9.36
CA VAL A 27 10.72 5.24 10.16
C VAL A 27 10.22 6.09 11.31
N TYR A 28 9.34 7.06 11.05
CA TYR A 28 8.80 7.94 12.07
C TYR A 28 8.10 7.16 13.18
N ALA A 29 7.31 6.14 12.86
CA ALA A 29 6.61 5.28 13.82
C ALA A 29 7.48 4.18 14.43
N GLY A 30 8.79 4.13 14.14
CA GLY A 30 9.71 3.11 14.68
C GLY A 30 9.50 1.70 14.10
N GLN A 31 8.77 1.57 12.99
CA GLN A 31 8.54 0.29 12.30
C GLN A 31 9.69 -0.06 11.33
N SER A 32 10.54 0.91 11.02
CA SER A 32 11.72 0.75 10.17
C SER A 32 12.84 1.66 10.65
N THR A 33 14.02 1.54 10.07
CA THR A 33 15.15 2.42 10.32
C THR A 33 15.45 3.28 9.10
N VAL A 34 16.08 4.45 9.32
CA VAL A 34 16.57 5.31 8.22
C VAL A 34 17.47 4.53 7.27
N LEU A 35 18.35 3.69 7.83
CA LEU A 35 19.26 2.87 7.02
C LEU A 35 18.48 1.92 6.10
N ALA A 36 17.52 1.17 6.65
CA ALA A 36 16.71 0.24 5.87
C ALA A 36 15.89 0.98 4.79
N ALA A 37 15.35 2.16 5.10
CA ALA A 37 14.66 2.99 4.11
C ALA A 37 15.61 3.45 3.00
N HIS A 38 16.82 3.93 3.35
CA HIS A 38 17.82 4.37 2.36
C HIS A 38 18.33 3.24 1.47
N GLU A 39 18.37 2.00 1.95
CA GLU A 39 18.77 0.82 1.18
C GLU A 39 17.69 0.28 0.24
N SER A 40 16.47 0.84 0.29
CA SER A 40 15.37 0.46 -0.61
C SER A 40 15.76 0.70 -2.06
N LYS A 41 15.64 -0.33 -2.89
CA LYS A 41 16.06 -0.30 -4.30
C LYS A 41 14.93 0.14 -5.21
N ALA A 42 15.30 0.87 -6.26
CA ALA A 42 14.36 1.29 -7.29
C ALA A 42 13.78 0.09 -8.06
N ASN A 43 12.46 0.13 -8.28
CA ASN A 43 11.70 -0.94 -8.96
C ASN A 43 12.05 -1.12 -10.45
N ASN A 44 12.80 -0.18 -11.04
CA ASN A 44 13.19 -0.19 -12.45
C ASN A 44 14.40 -1.08 -12.77
N GLY A 45 14.94 -1.77 -11.77
CA GLY A 45 16.10 -2.65 -11.93
C GLY A 45 17.45 -1.94 -12.08
N SER A 46 17.52 -0.61 -11.90
CA SER A 46 18.78 0.16 -11.99
C SER A 46 19.79 -0.18 -10.89
N GLY A 47 19.30 -0.72 -9.76
CA GLY A 47 20.08 -0.92 -8.56
C GLY A 47 20.27 0.32 -7.70
N GLU A 48 19.81 1.49 -8.16
CA GLU A 48 19.80 2.75 -7.41
C GLU A 48 18.99 2.62 -6.12
N THR A 49 19.48 3.18 -5.04
CA THR A 49 18.79 3.18 -3.75
C THR A 49 18.07 4.49 -3.50
N LEU A 50 17.11 4.50 -2.55
CA LEU A 50 16.49 5.74 -2.08
C LEU A 50 17.54 6.71 -1.53
N GLY A 51 18.53 6.21 -0.78
CA GLY A 51 19.64 7.01 -0.27
C GLY A 51 20.43 7.69 -1.38
N ASP A 52 20.76 6.97 -2.48
CA ASP A 52 21.44 7.55 -3.64
C ASP A 52 20.61 8.66 -4.28
N ALA A 53 19.30 8.42 -4.45
CA ALA A 53 18.40 9.41 -5.03
C ALA A 53 18.28 10.68 -4.14
N LEU A 54 18.13 10.52 -2.83
CA LEU A 54 18.10 11.64 -1.89
C LEU A 54 19.42 12.40 -1.88
N GLN A 55 20.55 11.71 -1.90
CA GLN A 55 21.86 12.33 -1.97
C GLN A 55 22.05 13.16 -3.25
N SER A 56 21.56 12.65 -4.38
CA SER A 56 21.66 13.32 -5.68
C SER A 56 20.96 14.67 -5.73
N ILE A 57 19.94 14.88 -4.89
CA ILE A 57 19.17 16.14 -4.79
C ILE A 57 19.48 16.94 -3.50
N GLY A 58 20.46 16.51 -2.69
CA GLY A 58 20.87 17.19 -1.47
C GLY A 58 19.86 17.10 -0.32
N TYR A 59 19.04 16.04 -0.27
CA TYR A 59 17.98 15.85 0.74
C TYR A 59 18.35 14.81 1.81
N VAL A 60 19.58 14.36 1.88
CA VAL A 60 20.07 13.57 3.03
C VAL A 60 20.39 14.53 4.16
N GLY A 61 19.62 14.44 5.25
CA GLY A 61 19.77 15.26 6.45
C GLY A 61 20.24 14.44 7.66
N GLU A 62 20.65 15.14 8.72
CA GLU A 62 21.02 14.58 10.02
C GLU A 62 19.97 14.93 11.12
N GLY A 63 18.80 15.45 10.71
CA GLY A 63 17.75 15.86 11.62
C GLY A 63 17.04 14.68 12.30
N PRO A 64 16.29 14.96 13.38
CA PRO A 64 15.46 13.95 14.04
C PRO A 64 14.38 13.42 13.08
N ASN A 65 14.11 12.13 13.15
CA ASN A 65 13.26 11.45 12.18
C ASN A 65 12.31 10.40 12.80
N THR A 66 12.26 10.29 14.11
CA THR A 66 11.37 9.38 14.82
C THR A 66 10.41 10.12 15.74
N PHE A 67 9.27 9.49 16.05
CA PHE A 67 8.32 10.03 17.02
C PHE A 67 8.94 10.28 18.39
N ALA A 68 9.87 9.44 18.82
CA ALA A 68 10.55 9.59 20.09
C ALA A 68 11.40 10.87 20.15
N GLU A 69 11.94 11.32 19.01
CA GLU A 69 12.75 12.54 18.91
C GLU A 69 11.88 13.79 18.65
N VAL A 70 10.78 13.64 17.90
CA VAL A 70 9.84 14.73 17.56
C VAL A 70 8.42 14.25 17.77
N PRO A 71 7.93 14.20 19.03
CA PRO A 71 6.58 13.75 19.32
C PRO A 71 5.53 14.75 18.81
N LEU A 72 4.49 14.23 18.17
CA LEU A 72 3.30 14.98 17.76
C LEU A 72 2.15 14.76 18.75
N SER A 73 1.38 15.79 19.04
CA SER A 73 0.15 15.66 19.84
C SER A 73 -0.94 14.90 19.10
N ALA A 74 -0.99 15.03 17.77
CA ALA A 74 -1.86 14.28 16.87
C ALA A 74 -1.36 14.42 15.42
N HIS A 75 -1.84 13.51 14.55
CA HIS A 75 -1.66 13.57 13.11
C HIS A 75 -3.02 13.58 12.41
N PHE A 76 -3.20 14.52 11.48
CA PHE A 76 -4.38 14.59 10.63
C PHE A 76 -3.95 14.63 9.16
N GLU A 77 -4.40 13.67 8.38
CA GLU A 77 -4.10 13.56 6.95
C GLU A 77 -5.34 13.88 6.12
N ILE A 78 -5.15 14.57 4.99
CA ILE A 78 -6.17 14.75 3.96
C ILE A 78 -5.76 13.92 2.75
N HIS A 79 -6.67 13.12 2.23
CA HIS A 79 -6.39 12.27 1.07
C HIS A 79 -7.63 12.17 0.16
N VAL A 80 -7.43 11.94 -1.13
CA VAL A 80 -8.53 11.55 -2.02
C VAL A 80 -9.02 10.15 -1.63
N GLU A 81 -10.34 9.92 -1.71
CA GLU A 81 -10.95 8.67 -1.25
C GLU A 81 -10.44 7.42 -2.00
N GLN A 82 -10.12 7.54 -3.28
CA GLN A 82 -9.72 6.43 -4.16
C GLN A 82 -10.80 5.34 -4.32
N HIS A 83 -12.03 5.66 -3.99
CA HIS A 83 -13.21 4.81 -4.09
C HIS A 83 -14.46 5.66 -4.40
N THR A 84 -15.63 5.06 -4.53
CA THR A 84 -16.89 5.73 -4.95
C THR A 84 -17.85 6.03 -3.80
N THR A 85 -17.51 5.74 -2.54
CA THR A 85 -18.45 5.85 -1.41
C THR A 85 -18.97 7.27 -1.25
N LEU A 86 -18.10 8.28 -1.31
CA LEU A 86 -18.49 9.69 -1.19
C LEU A 86 -19.30 10.16 -2.41
N GLU A 87 -18.91 9.73 -3.62
CA GLU A 87 -19.62 10.06 -4.85
C GLU A 87 -21.03 9.46 -4.86
N GLU A 88 -21.18 8.18 -4.50
CA GLU A 88 -22.46 7.48 -4.42
C GLU A 88 -23.38 8.06 -3.34
N ALA A 89 -22.81 8.51 -2.22
CA ALA A 89 -23.53 9.18 -1.15
C ALA A 89 -23.84 10.66 -1.45
N GLY A 90 -23.27 11.23 -2.53
CA GLY A 90 -23.40 12.65 -2.85
C GLY A 90 -22.72 13.57 -1.82
N LYS A 91 -21.70 13.09 -1.12
CA LYS A 91 -20.98 13.82 -0.06
C LYS A 91 -19.63 14.32 -0.57
N PRO A 92 -19.22 15.56 -0.27
CA PRO A 92 -17.94 16.11 -0.71
C PRO A 92 -16.74 15.60 0.12
N VAL A 93 -16.98 15.20 1.36
CA VAL A 93 -15.94 14.80 2.33
C VAL A 93 -16.36 13.60 3.15
N GLY A 94 -15.39 12.93 3.77
CA GLY A 94 -15.63 11.84 4.69
C GLY A 94 -14.63 11.83 5.85
N TRP A 95 -15.00 11.17 6.94
CA TRP A 95 -14.06 10.79 7.98
C TRP A 95 -13.69 9.33 7.82
N VAL A 96 -12.43 9.01 8.06
CA VAL A 96 -11.93 7.64 7.90
C VAL A 96 -11.90 6.94 9.25
N GLU A 97 -12.66 5.86 9.38
CA GLU A 97 -12.79 5.11 10.63
C GLU A 97 -11.63 4.11 10.84
N GLY A 98 -11.03 3.65 9.75
CA GLY A 98 -9.98 2.65 9.78
C GLY A 98 -9.64 2.16 8.37
N TRP A 99 -8.88 1.07 8.30
CA TRP A 99 -8.36 0.49 7.06
C TRP A 99 -8.57 -1.02 7.00
N GLN A 100 -8.56 -1.57 5.79
CA GLN A 100 -8.54 -3.02 5.58
C GLN A 100 -7.12 -3.59 5.71
N GLY A 101 -7.03 -4.90 5.93
CA GLY A 101 -5.76 -5.61 5.96
C GLY A 101 -5.15 -5.76 4.57
N ILE A 102 -3.81 -5.73 4.50
CA ILE A 102 -3.04 -5.80 3.27
C ILE A 102 -1.86 -6.74 3.47
N ASP A 103 -1.72 -7.71 2.58
CA ASP A 103 -0.52 -8.53 2.43
C ASP A 103 0.07 -8.31 1.04
N VAL A 104 1.39 -8.13 0.95
CA VAL A 104 2.13 -8.14 -0.30
C VAL A 104 3.10 -9.31 -0.31
N PHE A 105 3.03 -10.12 -1.36
CA PHE A 105 3.87 -11.29 -1.53
C PHE A 105 4.79 -11.17 -2.74
N GLU A 106 5.98 -11.67 -2.58
CA GLU A 106 6.89 -12.00 -3.68
C GLU A 106 6.94 -13.51 -3.85
N VAL A 107 6.71 -13.97 -5.07
CA VAL A 107 6.82 -15.39 -5.46
C VAL A 107 7.92 -15.53 -6.49
N VAL A 108 8.85 -16.42 -6.25
CA VAL A 108 9.88 -16.79 -7.22
C VAL A 108 9.67 -18.26 -7.60
N LEU A 109 9.38 -18.47 -8.87
CA LEU A 109 9.30 -19.79 -9.49
C LEU A 109 10.57 -20.05 -10.28
N ARG A 110 11.20 -21.20 -10.07
CA ARG A 110 12.39 -21.64 -10.83
C ARG A 110 12.10 -22.95 -11.53
N GLY A 111 12.42 -22.99 -12.81
CA GLY A 111 12.28 -24.12 -13.69
C GLY A 111 13.55 -24.36 -14.49
N GLU A 112 13.41 -24.75 -15.74
CA GLU A 112 14.52 -25.04 -16.65
C GLU A 112 14.34 -24.28 -17.95
N ASP A 113 15.41 -23.66 -18.43
CA ASP A 113 15.41 -23.03 -19.74
C ASP A 113 15.60 -24.08 -20.85
N GLY A 114 15.25 -23.69 -22.04
CA GLY A 114 15.36 -24.54 -23.22
C GLY A 114 14.80 -23.86 -24.45
N HIS A 115 14.97 -24.49 -25.59
CA HIS A 115 14.46 -23.96 -26.86
C HIS A 115 12.95 -24.10 -26.94
N ALA A 116 12.23 -22.99 -27.09
CA ALA A 116 10.76 -22.94 -27.05
C ALA A 116 10.08 -23.89 -28.06
N ASN A 117 10.65 -24.05 -29.26
CA ASN A 117 10.05 -24.83 -30.34
C ASN A 117 10.46 -26.31 -30.35
N THR A 118 11.65 -26.66 -29.86
CA THR A 118 12.21 -28.02 -29.98
C THR A 118 12.19 -28.81 -28.68
N TYR A 119 12.18 -28.15 -27.53
CA TYR A 119 12.07 -28.85 -26.24
C TYR A 119 10.66 -29.49 -26.10
N PRO A 120 10.57 -30.78 -25.79
CA PRO A 120 9.27 -31.46 -25.69
C PRO A 120 8.32 -30.79 -24.70
N MET A 121 7.02 -30.76 -25.02
CA MET A 121 6.00 -30.21 -24.12
C MET A 121 5.88 -31.01 -22.81
N PHE A 122 6.05 -32.33 -22.90
CA PHE A 122 6.01 -33.19 -21.73
C PHE A 122 7.28 -32.97 -20.88
N GLY A 123 7.06 -32.70 -19.60
CA GLY A 123 8.15 -32.49 -18.65
C GLY A 123 8.78 -31.08 -18.66
N ARG A 124 8.24 -30.13 -19.43
CA ARG A 124 8.69 -28.71 -19.36
C ARG A 124 8.51 -28.15 -17.96
N LYS A 125 9.54 -27.46 -17.48
CA LYS A 125 9.51 -26.72 -16.23
C LYS A 125 9.53 -25.21 -16.53
N ASP A 126 8.44 -24.73 -17.15
CA ASP A 126 8.27 -23.35 -17.58
C ASP A 126 7.73 -22.50 -16.43
N SER A 127 8.61 -21.66 -15.86
CA SER A 127 8.26 -20.82 -14.70
C SER A 127 7.22 -19.74 -15.03
N LEU A 128 7.22 -19.22 -16.27
CA LEU A 128 6.26 -18.20 -16.69
C LEU A 128 4.84 -18.79 -16.82
N VAL A 129 4.72 -20.02 -17.32
CA VAL A 129 3.45 -20.75 -17.35
C VAL A 129 2.97 -21.03 -15.91
N GLY A 130 3.89 -21.35 -14.99
CA GLY A 130 3.57 -21.49 -13.58
C GLY A 130 3.00 -20.20 -12.99
N ALA A 131 3.66 -19.08 -13.22
CA ALA A 131 3.22 -17.78 -12.74
C ALA A 131 1.86 -17.35 -13.35
N SER A 132 1.64 -17.60 -14.65
CA SER A 132 0.36 -17.27 -15.30
C SER A 132 -0.82 -18.03 -14.70
N ARG A 133 -0.63 -19.31 -14.35
CA ARG A 133 -1.65 -20.11 -13.63
C ARG A 133 -1.91 -19.55 -12.24
N LEU A 134 -0.84 -19.15 -11.52
CA LEU A 134 -1.02 -18.53 -10.20
C LEU A 134 -1.77 -17.21 -10.30
N ILE A 135 -1.53 -16.39 -11.32
CA ILE A 135 -2.27 -15.13 -11.55
C ILE A 135 -3.76 -15.41 -11.78
N THR A 136 -4.11 -16.46 -12.53
CA THR A 136 -5.52 -16.87 -12.71
C THR A 136 -6.16 -17.29 -11.39
N GLU A 137 -5.44 -18.04 -10.55
CA GLU A 137 -5.94 -18.44 -9.23
C GLU A 137 -6.11 -17.27 -8.28
N LEU A 138 -5.24 -16.23 -8.39
CA LEU A 138 -5.40 -14.98 -7.64
C LEU A 138 -6.70 -14.26 -8.04
N ASP A 139 -6.98 -14.14 -9.34
CA ASP A 139 -8.19 -13.50 -9.85
C ASP A 139 -9.45 -14.21 -9.34
N GLU A 140 -9.50 -15.55 -9.44
CA GLU A 140 -10.62 -16.37 -8.95
C GLU A 140 -10.80 -16.25 -7.42
N LEU A 141 -9.69 -16.15 -6.67
CA LEU A 141 -9.73 -15.99 -5.23
C LEU A 141 -10.36 -14.65 -4.81
N ALA A 142 -10.10 -13.57 -5.54
CA ALA A 142 -10.73 -12.27 -5.27
C ALA A 142 -12.25 -12.35 -5.26
N TYR A 143 -12.83 -12.99 -6.30
CA TYR A 143 -14.28 -13.15 -6.38
C TYR A 143 -14.87 -14.06 -5.32
N SER A 144 -14.15 -15.11 -4.94
CA SER A 144 -14.66 -16.09 -3.97
C SER A 144 -14.50 -15.69 -2.51
N SER A 145 -13.51 -14.86 -2.18
CA SER A 145 -13.22 -14.43 -0.80
C SER A 145 -13.96 -13.17 -0.37
N GLY A 146 -14.46 -12.37 -1.31
CA GLY A 146 -14.97 -11.02 -1.04
C GLY A 146 -13.87 -10.00 -0.72
N GLY A 147 -12.61 -10.37 -0.94
CA GLY A 147 -11.44 -9.50 -0.85
C GLY A 147 -11.00 -8.96 -2.20
N TYR A 148 -9.81 -8.40 -2.22
CA TYR A 148 -9.15 -7.94 -3.44
C TYR A 148 -7.81 -8.65 -3.57
N THR A 149 -7.45 -9.02 -4.80
CA THR A 149 -6.09 -9.48 -5.10
C THR A 149 -5.68 -9.06 -6.51
N THR A 150 -4.42 -8.70 -6.67
CA THR A 150 -3.89 -8.26 -7.98
C THR A 150 -2.42 -8.60 -8.08
N ALA A 151 -2.04 -9.20 -9.21
CA ALA A 151 -0.63 -9.29 -9.61
C ALA A 151 -0.15 -7.90 -10.05
N THR A 152 0.82 -7.33 -9.33
CA THR A 152 1.28 -5.96 -9.53
C THR A 152 2.57 -5.85 -10.31
N ASN A 153 3.39 -6.92 -10.33
CA ASN A 153 4.62 -6.97 -11.09
C ASN A 153 4.96 -8.40 -11.49
N ILE A 154 5.50 -8.57 -12.69
CA ILE A 154 6.03 -9.84 -13.17
C ILE A 154 7.34 -9.61 -13.94
N GLN A 155 8.36 -10.40 -13.62
CA GLN A 155 9.65 -10.43 -14.30
C GLN A 155 10.01 -11.88 -14.57
N SER A 156 10.61 -12.16 -15.73
CA SER A 156 11.00 -13.51 -16.09
C SER A 156 12.28 -13.51 -16.91
N GLY A 157 12.95 -14.65 -16.97
CA GLY A 157 14.16 -14.86 -17.74
C GLY A 157 14.46 -16.33 -18.04
N PRO A 158 15.40 -16.57 -18.96
CA PRO A 158 16.23 -15.61 -19.70
C PRO A 158 15.43 -14.82 -20.74
N VAL A 159 15.85 -13.56 -21.00
CA VAL A 159 15.23 -12.74 -22.04
C VAL A 159 15.57 -13.29 -23.43
N GLY A 160 14.54 -13.60 -24.22
CA GLY A 160 14.70 -14.10 -25.57
C GLY A 160 13.37 -14.60 -26.14
N SER A 161 13.18 -14.44 -27.47
CA SER A 161 11.93 -14.81 -28.15
C SER A 161 11.76 -16.32 -28.37
N CYS A 162 12.81 -17.11 -28.18
CA CYS A 162 12.79 -18.56 -28.41
C CYS A 162 13.19 -19.39 -27.19
N ASN A 163 13.09 -18.81 -25.98
CA ASN A 163 13.48 -19.46 -24.74
C ASN A 163 12.27 -19.81 -23.87
N ILE A 164 12.31 -20.98 -23.25
CA ILE A 164 11.48 -21.32 -22.08
C ILE A 164 12.03 -20.54 -20.91
N GLN A 165 11.16 -19.98 -20.06
CA GLN A 165 11.59 -19.14 -18.93
C GLN A 165 11.99 -20.04 -17.76
N SER A 166 13.25 -19.98 -17.33
CA SER A 166 13.76 -20.75 -16.19
C SER A 166 13.51 -20.11 -14.84
N TRP A 167 13.19 -18.82 -14.80
CA TRP A 167 12.77 -18.16 -13.58
C TRP A 167 11.69 -17.10 -13.86
N THR A 168 10.77 -16.97 -12.91
CA THR A 168 9.76 -15.89 -12.91
C THR A 168 9.58 -15.40 -11.49
N LYS A 169 9.67 -14.08 -11.33
CA LYS A 169 9.35 -13.36 -10.11
C LYS A 169 8.01 -12.67 -10.31
N LEU A 170 7.08 -12.92 -9.41
CA LEU A 170 5.74 -12.34 -9.38
C LEU A 170 5.55 -11.59 -8.06
N VAL A 171 5.04 -10.36 -8.10
CA VAL A 171 4.58 -9.64 -6.91
C VAL A 171 3.07 -9.50 -7.00
N PHE A 172 2.36 -9.76 -5.91
CA PHE A 172 0.93 -9.59 -5.81
C PHE A 172 0.51 -9.08 -4.42
N CYS A 173 -0.65 -8.43 -4.36
CA CYS A 173 -1.28 -7.95 -3.15
C CYS A 173 -2.55 -8.74 -2.87
N ASN A 174 -2.80 -9.07 -1.60
CA ASN A 174 -4.10 -9.50 -1.08
C ASN A 174 -4.62 -8.46 -0.11
N MET A 175 -5.90 -8.19 -0.15
CA MET A 175 -6.55 -7.23 0.74
C MET A 175 -7.90 -7.77 1.20
N HIS A 176 -8.19 -7.61 2.50
CA HIS A 176 -9.47 -8.03 3.07
C HIS A 176 -9.84 -7.12 4.25
N ARG A 177 -11.16 -6.91 4.44
CA ARG A 177 -11.66 -6.07 5.54
C ARG A 177 -11.46 -6.68 6.92
N GLU A 178 -11.47 -8.01 6.99
CA GLU A 178 -11.36 -8.78 8.23
C GLU A 178 -10.05 -9.59 8.21
N LEU A 179 -9.41 -9.71 9.38
CA LEU A 179 -8.13 -10.43 9.54
C LEU A 179 -8.25 -11.91 9.17
N ASP A 180 -9.35 -12.56 9.60
CA ASP A 180 -9.58 -13.97 9.28
C ASP A 180 -9.71 -14.20 7.77
N GLY A 181 -10.35 -13.25 7.06
CA GLY A 181 -10.46 -13.29 5.60
C GLY A 181 -9.11 -13.13 4.92
N LEU A 182 -8.27 -12.19 5.40
CA LEU A 182 -6.91 -11.99 4.88
C LEU A 182 -6.05 -13.24 5.09
N THR A 183 -6.14 -13.85 6.27
CA THR A 183 -5.43 -15.10 6.60
C THR A 183 -5.88 -16.24 5.72
N ALA A 184 -7.18 -16.42 5.52
CA ALA A 184 -7.73 -17.46 4.64
C ALA A 184 -7.28 -17.28 3.18
N MET A 185 -7.22 -16.02 2.68
CA MET A 185 -6.68 -15.73 1.34
C MET A 185 -5.20 -16.11 1.24
N GLN A 186 -4.39 -15.80 2.24
CA GLN A 186 -2.98 -16.17 2.28
C GLN A 186 -2.79 -17.69 2.24
N GLU A 187 -3.53 -18.44 3.05
CA GLU A 187 -3.46 -19.90 3.09
C GLU A 187 -3.88 -20.52 1.76
N ALA A 188 -4.98 -20.04 1.18
CA ALA A 188 -5.49 -20.51 -0.09
C ALA A 188 -4.47 -20.32 -1.22
N ILE A 189 -3.88 -19.12 -1.33
CA ILE A 189 -2.93 -18.84 -2.40
C ILE A 189 -1.62 -19.58 -2.22
N THR A 190 -1.16 -19.76 -0.99
CA THR A 190 0.02 -20.55 -0.67
C THR A 190 -0.16 -22.00 -1.10
N SER A 191 -1.31 -22.60 -0.77
CA SER A 191 -1.66 -23.96 -1.18
C SER A 191 -1.73 -24.10 -2.70
N LYS A 192 -2.37 -23.15 -3.40
CA LYS A 192 -2.47 -23.13 -4.86
C LYS A 192 -1.08 -22.98 -5.51
N ALA A 193 -0.22 -22.09 -5.00
CA ALA A 193 1.14 -21.93 -5.51
C ALA A 193 1.97 -23.21 -5.37
N GLN A 194 1.86 -23.90 -4.23
CA GLN A 194 2.52 -25.18 -3.99
C GLN A 194 2.02 -26.26 -4.95
N ALA A 195 0.71 -26.36 -5.17
CA ALA A 195 0.10 -27.34 -6.09
C ALA A 195 0.55 -27.08 -7.55
N ILE A 196 0.60 -25.82 -7.97
CA ILE A 196 1.08 -25.42 -9.31
C ILE A 196 2.55 -25.79 -9.47
N ALA A 197 3.40 -25.45 -8.51
CA ALA A 197 4.82 -25.72 -8.54
C ALA A 197 5.09 -27.24 -8.60
N ALA A 198 4.44 -28.03 -7.75
CA ALA A 198 4.55 -29.49 -7.73
C ALA A 198 4.13 -30.11 -9.05
N ARG A 199 2.97 -29.70 -9.62
CA ARG A 199 2.46 -30.20 -10.90
C ARG A 199 3.41 -29.95 -12.07
N GLN A 200 4.15 -28.81 -12.03
CA GLN A 200 5.04 -28.41 -13.12
C GLN A 200 6.52 -28.71 -12.86
N GLY A 201 6.84 -29.31 -11.70
CA GLY A 201 8.23 -29.60 -11.32
C GLY A 201 9.05 -28.33 -11.11
N LEU A 202 8.43 -27.24 -10.63
CA LEU A 202 9.09 -25.96 -10.35
C LEU A 202 9.53 -25.93 -8.90
N GLU A 203 10.64 -25.24 -8.64
CA GLU A 203 10.98 -24.78 -7.30
C GLU A 203 10.16 -23.53 -6.98
N LEU A 204 9.64 -23.43 -5.75
CA LEU A 204 8.84 -22.33 -5.28
C LEU A 204 9.48 -21.69 -4.07
N ASN A 205 9.66 -20.37 -4.12
CA ASN A 205 9.87 -19.54 -2.95
C ASN A 205 8.73 -18.52 -2.89
N ILE A 206 8.03 -18.42 -1.74
CA ILE A 206 7.01 -17.44 -1.48
C ILE A 206 7.36 -16.69 -0.20
N SER A 207 7.42 -15.38 -0.26
CA SER A 207 7.78 -14.50 0.85
C SER A 207 6.75 -13.39 1.00
N ARG A 208 6.24 -13.19 2.22
CA ARG A 208 5.44 -12.01 2.54
C ARG A 208 6.39 -10.84 2.78
N ILE A 209 6.33 -9.82 1.93
CA ILE A 209 7.23 -8.66 1.96
C ILE A 209 6.59 -7.42 2.58
N MET A 210 5.27 -7.44 2.81
CA MET A 210 4.53 -6.44 3.57
C MET A 210 3.33 -7.11 4.25
N HIS A 211 3.02 -6.68 5.46
CA HIS A 211 1.84 -7.10 6.22
C HIS A 211 1.29 -5.92 7.01
N LEU A 212 0.01 -5.67 6.84
CA LEU A 212 -0.75 -4.71 7.62
C LEU A 212 -2.08 -5.35 8.02
N GLU A 213 -2.31 -5.52 9.30
CA GLU A 213 -3.60 -5.99 9.80
C GLU A 213 -4.69 -4.93 9.62
N PRO A 214 -5.97 -5.33 9.45
CA PRO A 214 -7.08 -4.38 9.49
C PRO A 214 -7.08 -3.62 10.81
N GLY A 215 -7.38 -2.33 10.77
CA GLY A 215 -7.33 -1.52 11.98
C GLY A 215 -8.31 -0.36 11.97
N SER A 216 -8.29 0.40 13.06
CA SER A 216 -9.10 1.60 13.27
C SER A 216 -8.24 2.75 13.75
N PHE A 217 -8.56 3.95 13.33
CA PHE A 217 -7.93 5.16 13.84
C PHE A 217 -8.40 5.48 15.26
N TRP A 218 -7.74 6.44 15.90
CA TRP A 218 -8.06 6.85 17.26
C TRP A 218 -9.46 7.46 17.34
N PRO A 219 -10.38 6.91 18.15
CA PRO A 219 -11.78 7.36 18.18
C PRO A 219 -11.93 8.85 18.47
N GLU A 220 -11.08 9.40 19.35
CA GLU A 220 -11.12 10.82 19.71
C GLU A 220 -10.73 11.72 18.54
N ALA A 221 -9.73 11.34 17.76
CA ALA A 221 -9.29 12.07 16.58
C ALA A 221 -10.32 11.94 15.45
N VAL A 222 -10.86 10.73 15.23
CA VAL A 222 -11.93 10.46 14.26
C VAL A 222 -13.17 11.31 14.59
N ALA A 223 -13.61 11.37 15.85
CA ALA A 223 -14.74 12.17 16.28
C ALA A 223 -14.54 13.69 16.02
N CYS A 224 -13.29 14.17 16.05
CA CYS A 224 -12.98 15.55 15.69
C CYS A 224 -13.19 15.81 14.20
N VAL A 225 -12.85 14.85 13.33
CA VAL A 225 -13.10 14.93 11.88
C VAL A 225 -14.58 14.81 11.58
N GLU A 226 -15.28 13.83 12.18
CA GLU A 226 -16.73 13.65 12.03
C GLU A 226 -17.49 14.93 12.39
N ARG A 227 -17.18 15.53 13.55
CA ARG A 227 -17.76 16.80 13.97
C ARG A 227 -17.45 17.94 12.99
N ALA A 228 -16.25 17.97 12.43
CA ALA A 228 -15.85 18.98 11.44
C ALA A 228 -16.59 18.80 10.10
N CYS A 229 -16.86 17.56 9.69
CA CYS A 229 -17.65 17.24 8.50
C CYS A 229 -19.14 17.64 8.64
N GLY A 230 -19.71 17.40 9.82
CA GLY A 230 -21.15 17.58 10.07
C GLY A 230 -22.02 16.85 9.03
N ASP A 231 -23.13 17.45 8.63
CA ASP A 231 -24.06 16.87 7.64
C ASP A 231 -23.49 16.73 6.23
N ARG A 232 -22.34 17.31 5.97
CA ARG A 232 -21.66 17.25 4.66
C ARG A 232 -20.81 16.02 4.46
N GLY A 233 -20.50 15.27 5.52
CA GLY A 233 -19.66 14.09 5.48
C GLY A 233 -20.39 12.77 5.64
N ILE A 234 -19.61 11.69 5.51
CA ILE A 234 -20.01 10.31 5.82
C ILE A 234 -18.77 9.54 6.30
N GLY A 235 -18.99 8.57 7.20
CA GLY A 235 -17.94 7.65 7.62
C GLY A 235 -17.57 6.65 6.52
N ALA A 236 -16.28 6.36 6.37
CA ALA A 236 -15.76 5.38 5.43
C ALA A 236 -14.55 4.66 6.00
N LYS A 237 -14.22 3.48 5.44
CA LYS A 237 -12.92 2.83 5.66
C LYS A 237 -12.06 2.99 4.42
N THR A 238 -10.77 3.25 4.61
CA THR A 238 -9.85 3.19 3.47
C THR A 238 -9.61 1.74 3.04
N LEU A 239 -9.51 1.55 1.74
CA LEU A 239 -9.20 0.25 1.15
C LEU A 239 -7.70 0.05 0.93
N THR A 240 -6.88 1.03 1.30
CA THR A 240 -5.42 0.96 1.18
C THR A 240 -4.72 1.50 2.42
N ALA A 241 -3.40 1.36 2.48
CA ALA A 241 -2.57 1.94 3.52
C ALA A 241 -2.23 3.40 3.19
N HIS A 242 -2.12 4.23 4.21
CA HIS A 242 -1.70 5.63 4.16
C HIS A 242 -0.64 5.88 5.23
N ASP A 243 0.04 7.03 5.20
CA ASP A 243 0.99 7.39 6.25
C ASP A 243 0.32 7.41 7.63
N SER A 244 -0.97 7.76 7.68
CA SER A 244 -1.81 7.68 8.88
C SER A 244 -1.90 6.27 9.48
N THR A 245 -1.77 5.21 8.69
CA THR A 245 -1.77 3.83 9.23
C THR A 245 -0.52 3.52 10.04
N MET A 246 0.56 4.26 9.80
CA MET A 246 1.80 4.15 10.57
C MET A 246 1.79 5.10 11.77
N THR A 247 1.40 6.37 11.56
CA THR A 247 1.41 7.36 12.65
C THR A 247 0.41 7.04 13.76
N THR A 248 -0.70 6.36 13.44
CA THR A 248 -1.67 5.89 14.45
C THR A 248 -1.08 4.93 15.47
N LEU A 249 0.06 4.30 15.19
CA LEU A 249 0.76 3.42 16.12
C LEU A 249 1.45 4.19 17.25
N VAL A 250 1.66 5.50 17.09
CA VAL A 250 2.46 6.30 18.02
C VAL A 250 1.75 7.57 18.52
N CYS A 251 0.74 8.07 17.81
CA CYS A 251 -0.03 9.24 18.26
C CYS A 251 -1.50 9.18 17.79
N PRO A 252 -2.39 9.97 18.42
CA PRO A 252 -3.75 10.17 17.95
C PRO A 252 -3.75 10.56 16.48
N THR A 253 -4.45 9.78 15.66
CA THR A 253 -4.43 9.95 14.21
C THR A 253 -5.84 9.80 13.61
N ALA A 254 -6.18 10.65 12.65
CA ALA A 254 -7.38 10.55 11.84
C ALA A 254 -7.15 11.07 10.42
N MET A 255 -8.04 10.70 9.50
CA MET A 255 -7.98 11.14 8.10
C MET A 255 -9.28 11.78 7.65
N VAL A 256 -9.15 12.75 6.74
CA VAL A 256 -10.22 13.36 5.97
C VAL A 256 -10.15 12.87 4.53
N PHE A 257 -11.23 12.29 4.02
CA PHE A 257 -11.36 11.99 2.62
C PHE A 257 -11.97 13.14 1.83
N ALA A 258 -11.34 13.48 0.70
CA ALA A 258 -11.90 14.32 -0.34
C ALA A 258 -12.53 13.43 -1.41
N ARG A 259 -13.73 13.78 -1.91
CA ARG A 259 -14.39 13.02 -2.96
C ARG A 259 -13.58 13.03 -4.25
N GLY A 260 -13.22 11.84 -4.73
CA GLY A 260 -12.65 11.61 -6.05
C GLY A 260 -13.73 11.37 -7.13
N LYS A 261 -13.38 11.55 -8.37
CA LYS A 261 -14.26 11.28 -9.51
C LYS A 261 -14.17 9.81 -9.93
N HIS A 262 -15.30 9.10 -9.86
CA HIS A 262 -15.44 7.70 -10.27
C HIS A 262 -14.53 6.71 -9.52
N GLY A 263 -14.01 7.09 -8.35
CA GLY A 263 -13.07 6.27 -7.58
C GLY A 263 -11.73 5.98 -8.30
N ILE A 264 -11.44 6.71 -9.37
CA ILE A 264 -10.23 6.51 -10.17
C ILE A 264 -9.04 7.11 -9.43
N SER A 265 -7.99 6.30 -9.26
CA SER A 265 -6.73 6.68 -8.64
C SER A 265 -5.54 6.00 -9.31
N HIS A 266 -4.31 6.39 -8.96
CA HIS A 266 -3.04 5.87 -9.49
C HIS A 266 -2.92 5.93 -11.02
N CYS A 267 -3.59 6.88 -11.66
CA CYS A 267 -3.46 7.14 -13.09
C CYS A 267 -3.73 8.62 -13.44
N ALA A 268 -3.40 9.03 -14.66
CA ALA A 268 -3.54 10.40 -15.13
C ALA A 268 -5.01 10.91 -15.19
N LYS A 269 -6.00 10.07 -14.93
CA LYS A 269 -7.42 10.42 -14.89
C LYS A 269 -7.91 10.72 -13.47
N GLU A 270 -7.09 10.54 -12.46
CA GLU A 270 -7.43 10.90 -11.09
C GLU A 270 -7.76 12.39 -11.00
N TRP A 271 -8.88 12.70 -10.37
CA TRP A 271 -9.35 14.07 -10.30
C TRP A 271 -10.30 14.31 -9.13
N THR A 272 -10.11 15.44 -8.47
CA THR A 272 -10.98 15.97 -7.42
C THR A 272 -11.33 17.42 -7.76
N SER A 273 -12.58 17.85 -7.52
CA SER A 273 -13.01 19.21 -7.81
C SER A 273 -12.34 20.23 -6.87
N LYS A 274 -12.24 21.49 -7.34
CA LYS A 274 -11.73 22.58 -6.48
C LYS A 274 -12.59 22.75 -5.22
N GLU A 275 -13.88 22.58 -5.39
CA GLU A 275 -14.90 22.68 -4.34
C GLU A 275 -14.70 21.59 -3.28
N ASP A 276 -14.48 20.35 -3.71
CA ASP A 276 -14.23 19.22 -2.80
C ASP A 276 -12.86 19.34 -2.11
N CYS A 277 -11.83 19.82 -2.82
CA CYS A 277 -10.52 20.14 -2.21
C CYS A 277 -10.65 21.26 -1.16
N ALA A 278 -11.39 22.31 -1.46
CA ALA A 278 -11.59 23.42 -0.51
C ALA A 278 -12.37 22.99 0.72
N GLU A 279 -13.40 22.16 0.53
CA GLU A 279 -14.20 21.62 1.63
C GLU A 279 -13.36 20.71 2.53
N SER A 280 -12.60 19.81 1.96
CA SER A 280 -11.76 18.89 2.73
C SER A 280 -10.65 19.62 3.49
N ALA A 281 -10.06 20.67 2.90
CA ALA A 281 -9.10 21.53 3.60
C ALA A 281 -9.74 22.29 4.78
N LEU A 282 -10.98 22.77 4.60
CA LEU A 282 -11.74 23.42 5.68
C LEU A 282 -12.07 22.45 6.81
N VAL A 283 -12.48 21.23 6.47
CA VAL A 283 -12.74 20.15 7.44
C VAL A 283 -11.47 19.80 8.19
N LEU A 284 -10.33 19.65 7.51
CA LEU A 284 -9.03 19.40 8.16
C LEU A 284 -8.70 20.48 9.19
N GLY A 285 -8.81 21.76 8.81
CA GLY A 285 -8.56 22.88 9.73
C GLY A 285 -9.49 22.87 10.95
N ARG A 286 -10.77 22.58 10.75
CA ARG A 286 -11.74 22.46 11.85
C ARG A 286 -11.46 21.25 12.74
N ALA A 287 -11.06 20.11 12.17
CA ALA A 287 -10.73 18.91 12.93
C ALA A 287 -9.53 19.14 13.86
N VAL A 288 -8.49 19.81 13.36
CA VAL A 288 -7.33 20.20 14.17
C VAL A 288 -7.74 21.13 15.33
N LEU A 289 -8.58 22.14 15.08
CA LEU A 289 -9.08 23.03 16.13
C LEU A 289 -9.96 22.27 17.14
N ASN A 290 -10.83 21.38 16.67
CA ASN A 290 -11.64 20.54 17.54
C ASN A 290 -10.78 19.66 18.45
N PHE A 291 -9.67 19.13 17.94
CA PHE A 291 -8.77 18.30 18.73
C PHE A 291 -7.97 19.15 19.74
N ASP A 292 -7.49 20.33 19.34
CA ASP A 292 -6.80 21.26 20.25
C ASP A 292 -7.67 21.65 21.48
N GLU A 293 -8.97 21.74 21.28
CA GLU A 293 -9.91 21.98 22.39
C GLU A 293 -9.96 20.83 23.40
N THR A 294 -9.68 19.59 22.99
CA THR A 294 -9.64 18.42 23.88
C THR A 294 -8.38 18.35 24.73
N LEU A 295 -7.34 19.09 24.36
CA LEU A 295 -6.07 19.13 25.09
C LEU A 295 -6.02 20.18 26.20
N LYS A 296 -7.09 20.99 26.33
CA LYS A 296 -7.22 22.04 27.37
C LYS A 296 -7.89 21.49 28.60
#